data_4f9d518eefeda919b5b3948bef0b8343
#
_entry.id   4f9d518eefeda919b5b3948bef0b8343
#
_cell.length_a   1.000
_cell.length_b   1.000
_cell.length_c   1.000
_cell.angle_alpha   90.00
_cell.angle_beta   90.00
_cell.angle_gamma   90.00
#
_symmetry.space_group_name_H-M   'P 1'
#
loop_
_entity.id
_entity.type
_entity.pdbx_description
1 polymer ?
#
loop_
_entity_poly.entity_id
_entity_poly.type
_entity_poly.pdbx_seq_one_letter_code
_entity_poly.pdbx_strand_id
1 'polypeptide(L)'
;MKSYINGTACISAQPTFLTPHFLDEALKVTPEEVCYAQEPSYKEYIAPNASRRMAKGVKMGIATAAEALKEAHISTPDAILVGTGMGCLQDSEKFLTALINDNEEHLTPTAFIQSTHNTVAGQIALLLQCKGENFTYVNGAVSFESALLDAKMQMEQNTINTALVGGVDEHSPHTLYLYDLVGLDQKGEGASFFALSTEATPNTYGELVDVALYNELTPEQQQKALKDFLSRHHLTLSNIDLILTGEAENRSWQRPTLRYKTLSSEYYTASAFGLWLACQVLQKQTLPAICELTLSTPIQYILLVNSYRGKDFSFVLLKK
;
A
#
# COMPACT_ATOMS: atom_id res chain seq x y z
N MET A 1 -23.03 -1.02 1.00
CA MET A 1 -22.60 -2.43 1.19
C MET A 1 -21.38 -2.49 2.07
N LYS A 2 -21.04 -3.68 2.59
CA LYS A 2 -19.77 -3.91 3.27
C LYS A 2 -18.68 -4.25 2.26
N SER A 3 -17.45 -3.94 2.62
CA SER A 3 -16.27 -4.29 1.82
C SER A 3 -15.35 -5.17 2.66
N TYR A 4 -15.03 -6.35 2.17
CA TYR A 4 -14.23 -7.35 2.87
C TYR A 4 -12.89 -7.55 2.16
N ILE A 5 -11.81 -7.69 2.92
CA ILE A 5 -10.48 -8.03 2.41
C ILE A 5 -10.35 -9.54 2.44
N ASN A 6 -10.41 -10.18 1.27
CA ASN A 6 -10.41 -11.65 1.13
C ASN A 6 -9.06 -12.22 0.70
N GLY A 7 -8.15 -11.39 0.25
CA GLY A 7 -6.80 -11.80 -0.09
C GLY A 7 -5.84 -10.62 -0.07
N THR A 8 -4.59 -10.87 0.27
CA THR A 8 -3.55 -9.83 0.31
C THR A 8 -2.16 -10.41 0.12
N ALA A 9 -1.28 -9.66 -0.53
CA ALA A 9 0.15 -9.99 -0.61
C ALA A 9 0.99 -8.71 -0.52
N CYS A 10 2.21 -8.87 -0.01
CA CYS A 10 3.13 -7.77 0.20
C CYS A 10 4.55 -8.17 -0.17
N ILE A 11 5.24 -7.29 -0.89
CA ILE A 11 6.70 -7.29 -1.09
C ILE A 11 7.23 -6.00 -0.47
N SER A 12 8.15 -6.11 0.46
CA SER A 12 8.70 -4.98 1.22
C SER A 12 10.16 -5.23 1.58
N ALA A 13 10.75 -4.32 2.34
CA ALA A 13 12.10 -4.52 2.91
C ALA A 13 12.17 -5.70 3.90
N GLN A 14 11.02 -6.23 4.31
CA GLN A 14 10.90 -7.39 5.18
C GLN A 14 10.62 -8.66 4.37
N PRO A 15 10.85 -9.87 4.92
CA PRO A 15 10.49 -11.14 4.28
C PRO A 15 8.97 -11.36 4.35
N THR A 16 8.20 -10.56 3.59
CA THR A 16 6.73 -10.53 3.65
C THR A 16 6.05 -11.40 2.59
N PHE A 17 6.72 -11.62 1.45
CA PHE A 17 6.09 -12.31 0.32
C PHE A 17 6.05 -13.82 0.55
N LEU A 18 4.84 -14.37 0.65
CA LEU A 18 4.57 -15.79 0.89
C LEU A 18 5.25 -16.37 2.13
N THR A 19 5.58 -15.54 3.12
CA THR A 19 6.25 -15.98 4.34
C THR A 19 5.23 -16.10 5.48
N PRO A 20 4.93 -17.32 5.95
CA PRO A 20 3.90 -17.53 6.98
C PRO A 20 4.32 -17.03 8.38
N HIS A 21 5.62 -16.82 8.60
CA HIS A 21 6.21 -16.47 9.90
C HIS A 21 6.68 -15.02 9.99
N PHE A 22 6.19 -14.13 9.13
CA PHE A 22 6.61 -12.73 9.13
C PHE A 22 6.54 -12.08 10.52
N LEU A 23 5.46 -12.31 11.28
CA LEU A 23 5.29 -11.69 12.59
C LEU A 23 6.36 -12.12 13.61
N ASP A 24 6.94 -13.30 13.43
CA ASP A 24 8.03 -13.82 14.29
C ASP A 24 9.41 -13.33 13.84
N GLU A 25 9.57 -13.02 12.56
CA GLU A 25 10.86 -12.71 11.91
C GLU A 25 11.03 -11.23 11.55
N ALA A 26 10.02 -10.39 11.85
CA ALA A 26 10.07 -8.97 11.52
C ALA A 26 11.23 -8.24 12.22
N LEU A 27 11.92 -7.38 11.47
CA LEU A 27 13.04 -6.56 11.96
C LEU A 27 12.70 -5.07 11.87
N LYS A 28 13.21 -4.28 12.81
CA LYS A 28 13.15 -2.82 12.68
C LYS A 28 14.11 -2.37 11.61
N VAL A 29 13.65 -1.50 10.72
CA VAL A 29 14.51 -0.84 9.75
C VAL A 29 15.11 0.43 10.35
N THR A 30 16.31 0.76 9.92
CA THR A 30 17.00 1.99 10.31
C THR A 30 16.49 3.13 9.43
N PRO A 31 15.94 4.22 9.99
CA PRO A 31 15.35 5.31 9.19
C PRO A 31 16.31 5.98 8.21
N GLU A 32 17.60 5.97 8.52
CA GLU A 32 18.65 6.60 7.71
C GLU A 32 19.08 5.74 6.52
N GLU A 33 18.80 4.44 6.57
CA GLU A 33 19.22 3.50 5.54
C GLU A 33 18.16 3.35 4.44
N VAL A 34 18.65 3.16 3.22
CA VAL A 34 17.77 2.81 2.09
C VAL A 34 17.33 1.36 2.22
N CYS A 35 16.05 1.16 2.31
CA CYS A 35 15.42 -0.14 2.52
C CYS A 35 14.86 -0.68 1.20
N TYR A 36 15.64 -1.51 0.52
CA TYR A 36 15.19 -2.16 -0.70
C TYR A 36 14.24 -3.32 -0.41
N ALA A 37 13.26 -3.49 -1.26
CA ALA A 37 12.33 -4.61 -1.20
C ALA A 37 13.05 -5.95 -1.44
N GLN A 38 12.69 -6.98 -0.66
CA GLN A 38 13.16 -8.34 -0.84
C GLN A 38 12.38 -8.99 -1.99
N GLU A 39 12.91 -8.87 -3.21
CA GLU A 39 12.24 -9.34 -4.41
C GLU A 39 12.22 -10.88 -4.47
N PRO A 40 11.05 -11.50 -4.74
CA PRO A 40 10.97 -12.93 -5.00
C PRO A 40 11.40 -13.27 -6.44
N SER A 41 11.39 -14.54 -6.77
CA SER A 41 11.46 -14.97 -8.17
C SER A 41 10.15 -14.66 -8.88
N TYR A 42 10.20 -13.87 -9.95
CA TYR A 42 9.01 -13.51 -10.73
C TYR A 42 8.65 -14.52 -11.85
N LYS A 43 9.37 -15.63 -11.96
CA LYS A 43 9.22 -16.59 -13.08
C LYS A 43 7.84 -17.24 -13.16
N GLU A 44 7.16 -17.37 -12.04
CA GLU A 44 5.80 -17.93 -11.97
C GLU A 44 4.72 -16.94 -12.41
N TYR A 45 5.02 -15.65 -12.36
CA TYR A 45 4.06 -14.56 -12.63
C TYR A 45 4.27 -13.90 -13.99
N ILE A 46 5.52 -13.87 -14.47
CA ILE A 46 5.91 -13.09 -15.64
C ILE A 46 6.81 -13.91 -16.54
N ALA A 47 6.45 -13.99 -17.82
CA ALA A 47 7.31 -14.64 -18.82
C ALA A 47 8.70 -13.98 -18.87
N PRO A 48 9.82 -14.73 -18.96
CA PRO A 48 11.17 -14.19 -18.88
C PRO A 48 11.48 -13.06 -19.85
N ASN A 49 10.94 -13.12 -21.06
CA ASN A 49 11.15 -12.09 -22.10
C ASN A 49 10.41 -10.78 -21.77
N ALA A 50 9.25 -10.85 -21.11
CA ALA A 50 8.50 -9.69 -20.65
C ALA A 50 9.16 -9.07 -19.42
N SER A 51 9.58 -9.89 -18.45
CA SER A 51 10.22 -9.46 -17.21
C SER A 51 11.46 -8.59 -17.42
N ARG A 52 12.24 -8.86 -18.47
CA ARG A 52 13.46 -8.08 -18.79
C ARG A 52 13.18 -6.63 -19.16
N ARG A 53 11.95 -6.31 -19.56
CA ARG A 53 11.54 -4.98 -20.02
C ARG A 53 10.67 -4.25 -19.00
N MET A 54 10.37 -4.87 -17.86
CA MET A 54 9.51 -4.30 -16.84
C MET A 54 10.33 -3.67 -15.73
N ALA A 55 9.93 -2.48 -15.30
CA ALA A 55 10.43 -1.84 -14.10
C ALA A 55 10.21 -2.73 -12.86
N LYS A 56 10.96 -2.49 -11.82
CA LYS A 56 10.87 -3.22 -10.55
C LYS A 56 9.47 -3.13 -9.95
N GLY A 57 8.90 -1.91 -9.88
CA GLY A 57 7.55 -1.68 -9.35
C GLY A 57 6.47 -2.46 -10.11
N VAL A 58 6.60 -2.59 -11.44
CA VAL A 58 5.68 -3.40 -12.26
C VAL A 58 5.75 -4.87 -11.86
N LYS A 59 6.95 -5.41 -11.71
CA LYS A 59 7.16 -6.82 -11.31
C LYS A 59 6.61 -7.10 -9.91
N MET A 60 6.92 -6.22 -8.96
CA MET A 60 6.39 -6.33 -7.59
C MET A 60 4.87 -6.27 -7.58
N GLY A 61 4.27 -5.31 -8.31
CA GLY A 61 2.82 -5.15 -8.42
C GLY A 61 2.14 -6.37 -9.03
N ILE A 62 2.68 -6.94 -10.10
CA ILE A 62 2.12 -8.15 -10.73
C ILE A 62 2.14 -9.34 -9.78
N ALA A 63 3.26 -9.60 -9.10
CA ALA A 63 3.38 -10.75 -8.21
C ALA A 63 2.45 -10.64 -7.00
N THR A 64 2.38 -9.45 -6.37
CA THR A 64 1.49 -9.22 -5.23
C THR A 64 0.01 -9.23 -5.63
N ALA A 65 -0.33 -8.67 -6.80
CA ALA A 65 -1.68 -8.73 -7.35
C ALA A 65 -2.14 -10.17 -7.61
N ALA A 66 -1.27 -10.97 -8.23
CA ALA A 66 -1.59 -12.37 -8.53
C ALA A 66 -1.85 -13.20 -7.27
N GLU A 67 -1.02 -13.05 -6.23
CA GLU A 67 -1.21 -13.81 -4.98
C GLU A 67 -2.43 -13.30 -4.19
N ALA A 68 -2.69 -11.99 -4.14
CA ALA A 68 -3.89 -11.45 -3.48
C ALA A 68 -5.19 -11.96 -4.14
N LEU A 69 -5.25 -11.98 -5.48
CA LEU A 69 -6.41 -12.51 -6.22
C LEU A 69 -6.55 -14.03 -6.07
N LYS A 70 -5.45 -14.75 -6.09
CA LYS A 70 -5.42 -16.21 -5.90
C LYS A 70 -5.96 -16.59 -4.52
N GLU A 71 -5.53 -15.91 -3.47
CA GLU A 71 -6.00 -16.14 -2.10
C GLU A 71 -7.49 -15.84 -1.96
N ALA A 72 -7.99 -14.79 -2.62
CA ALA A 72 -9.39 -14.42 -2.64
C ALA A 72 -10.26 -15.28 -3.59
N HIS A 73 -9.66 -16.19 -4.37
CA HIS A 73 -10.33 -16.97 -5.42
C HIS A 73 -11.02 -16.10 -6.47
N ILE A 74 -10.47 -14.91 -6.77
CA ILE A 74 -10.96 -13.99 -7.79
C ILE A 74 -10.08 -14.13 -9.03
N SER A 75 -10.65 -14.58 -10.14
CA SER A 75 -9.91 -14.73 -11.40
C SER A 75 -9.69 -13.40 -12.12
N THR A 76 -10.71 -12.54 -12.13
CA THR A 76 -10.69 -11.21 -12.74
C THR A 76 -11.56 -10.28 -11.90
N PRO A 77 -11.01 -9.20 -11.33
CA PRO A 77 -11.79 -8.23 -10.56
C PRO A 77 -12.57 -7.30 -11.47
N ASP A 78 -13.63 -6.67 -10.95
CA ASP A 78 -14.41 -5.65 -11.67
C ASP A 78 -13.62 -4.34 -11.83
N ALA A 79 -12.71 -4.04 -10.88
CA ALA A 79 -11.86 -2.85 -10.93
C ALA A 79 -10.44 -3.16 -10.46
N ILE A 80 -9.45 -2.45 -11.05
CA ILE A 80 -8.05 -2.43 -10.63
C ILE A 80 -7.69 -0.98 -10.30
N LEU A 81 -7.41 -0.71 -9.03
CA LEU A 81 -7.19 0.62 -8.49
C LEU A 81 -5.81 0.66 -7.81
N VAL A 82 -4.88 1.44 -8.34
CA VAL A 82 -3.49 1.46 -7.87
C VAL A 82 -3.08 2.85 -7.42
N GLY A 83 -2.51 2.96 -6.23
CA GLY A 83 -1.83 4.15 -5.75
C GLY A 83 -0.32 4.06 -5.99
N THR A 84 0.29 5.16 -6.40
CA THR A 84 1.74 5.31 -6.47
C THR A 84 2.11 6.76 -6.25
N GLY A 85 3.26 7.03 -5.65
CA GLY A 85 3.73 8.40 -5.52
C GLY A 85 4.37 8.92 -6.79
N MET A 86 5.26 8.13 -7.39
CA MET A 86 6.10 8.57 -8.50
C MET A 86 6.10 7.61 -9.70
N GLY A 87 5.32 6.56 -9.67
CA GLY A 87 5.25 5.57 -10.75
C GLY A 87 6.54 4.76 -10.93
N CYS A 88 6.86 4.44 -12.17
CA CYS A 88 8.05 3.63 -12.52
C CYS A 88 9.30 4.53 -12.64
N LEU A 89 9.93 4.83 -11.49
CA LEU A 89 11.08 5.74 -11.42
C LEU A 89 12.28 5.28 -12.25
N GLN A 90 12.59 3.99 -12.24
CA GLN A 90 13.74 3.46 -12.99
C GLN A 90 13.60 3.69 -14.51
N ASP A 91 12.41 3.52 -15.05
CA ASP A 91 12.18 3.75 -16.48
C ASP A 91 12.06 5.26 -16.80
N SER A 92 11.55 6.06 -15.86
CA SER A 92 11.59 7.53 -15.95
C SER A 92 13.03 8.06 -16.03
N GLU A 93 13.92 7.57 -15.15
CA GLU A 93 15.34 7.93 -15.19
C GLU A 93 16.01 7.49 -16.50
N LYS A 94 15.79 6.27 -16.95
CA LYS A 94 16.33 5.79 -18.23
C LYS A 94 15.89 6.68 -19.39
N PHE A 95 14.61 7.02 -19.44
CA PHE A 95 14.07 7.87 -20.49
C PHE A 95 14.65 9.27 -20.45
N LEU A 96 14.67 9.93 -19.29
CA LEU A 96 15.21 11.29 -19.13
C LEU A 96 16.72 11.33 -19.37
N THR A 97 17.46 10.31 -18.93
CA THR A 97 18.90 10.22 -19.17
C THR A 97 19.20 10.08 -20.66
N ALA A 98 18.46 9.24 -21.38
CA ALA A 98 18.61 9.12 -22.83
C ALA A 98 18.25 10.43 -23.53
N LEU A 99 17.14 11.08 -23.13
CA LEU A 99 16.71 12.36 -23.68
C LEU A 99 17.82 13.42 -23.62
N ILE A 100 18.51 13.51 -22.48
CA ILE A 100 19.58 14.49 -22.26
C ILE A 100 20.86 14.11 -23.03
N ASN A 101 21.29 12.84 -22.91
CA ASN A 101 22.56 12.39 -23.47
C ASN A 101 22.55 12.31 -25.01
N ASP A 102 21.41 11.94 -25.59
CA ASP A 102 21.26 11.78 -27.03
C ASP A 102 20.67 13.03 -27.71
N ASN A 103 20.64 14.19 -27.02
CA ASN A 103 20.10 15.45 -27.53
C ASN A 103 18.70 15.32 -28.14
N GLU A 104 17.82 14.55 -27.48
CA GLU A 104 16.44 14.25 -27.91
C GLU A 104 16.35 13.39 -29.19
N GLU A 105 17.46 12.83 -29.66
CA GLU A 105 17.50 11.93 -30.81
C GLU A 105 17.49 10.46 -30.38
N HIS A 106 17.04 9.58 -31.28
CA HIS A 106 17.09 8.11 -31.12
C HIS A 106 16.42 7.51 -29.86
N LEU A 107 15.41 8.22 -29.31
CA LEU A 107 14.70 7.78 -28.10
C LEU A 107 13.93 6.49 -28.34
N THR A 108 14.00 5.56 -27.38
CA THR A 108 13.23 4.33 -27.45
C THR A 108 11.82 4.52 -26.88
N PRO A 109 10.74 4.24 -27.62
CA PRO A 109 9.37 4.38 -27.12
C PRO A 109 9.11 3.52 -25.87
N THR A 110 9.82 2.41 -25.71
CA THR A 110 9.62 1.47 -24.60
C THR A 110 9.84 2.13 -23.24
N ALA A 111 10.96 2.87 -23.04
CA ALA A 111 11.25 3.53 -21.77
C ALA A 111 10.17 4.59 -21.45
N PHE A 112 9.72 5.35 -22.44
CA PHE A 112 8.62 6.31 -22.29
C PHE A 112 7.31 5.64 -21.85
N ILE A 113 6.89 4.60 -22.56
CA ILE A 113 5.64 3.88 -22.24
C ILE A 113 5.69 3.26 -20.84
N GLN A 114 6.85 2.72 -20.43
CA GLN A 114 7.02 2.11 -19.12
C GLN A 114 7.15 3.13 -17.99
N SER A 115 7.51 4.38 -18.26
CA SER A 115 7.68 5.42 -17.23
C SER A 115 6.37 6.01 -16.73
N THR A 116 5.24 5.75 -17.38
CA THR A 116 3.96 6.36 -16.98
C THR A 116 3.44 5.77 -15.68
N HIS A 117 2.78 6.60 -14.86
CA HIS A 117 2.28 6.20 -13.53
C HIS A 117 1.28 5.04 -13.58
N ASN A 118 0.49 4.94 -14.65
CA ASN A 118 -0.52 3.89 -14.81
C ASN A 118 0.04 2.56 -15.34
N THR A 119 1.35 2.45 -15.55
CA THR A 119 1.97 1.24 -16.11
C THR A 119 1.70 0.01 -15.25
N VAL A 120 1.79 0.12 -13.91
CA VAL A 120 1.55 -1.02 -13.02
C VAL A 120 0.13 -1.55 -13.20
N ALA A 121 -0.87 -0.68 -13.04
CA ALA A 121 -2.29 -1.06 -13.18
C ALA A 121 -2.60 -1.61 -14.59
N GLY A 122 -2.04 -0.97 -15.62
CA GLY A 122 -2.20 -1.40 -17.02
C GLY A 122 -1.58 -2.78 -17.29
N GLN A 123 -0.38 -3.06 -16.79
CA GLN A 123 0.26 -4.36 -16.98
C GLN A 123 -0.47 -5.49 -16.24
N ILE A 124 -0.99 -5.21 -15.03
CA ILE A 124 -1.85 -6.16 -14.31
C ILE A 124 -3.11 -6.46 -15.12
N ALA A 125 -3.80 -5.42 -15.63
CA ALA A 125 -5.00 -5.58 -16.44
C ALA A 125 -4.74 -6.40 -17.72
N LEU A 126 -3.63 -6.15 -18.41
CA LEU A 126 -3.23 -6.90 -19.60
C LEU A 126 -2.99 -8.38 -19.31
N LEU A 127 -2.29 -8.70 -18.22
CA LEU A 127 -2.02 -10.09 -17.82
C LEU A 127 -3.29 -10.83 -17.41
N LEU A 128 -4.19 -10.16 -16.71
CA LEU A 128 -5.47 -10.73 -16.26
C LEU A 128 -6.54 -10.71 -17.38
N GLN A 129 -6.26 -10.08 -18.52
CA GLN A 129 -7.25 -9.76 -19.55
C GLN A 129 -8.48 -9.03 -18.98
N CYS A 130 -8.27 -8.26 -17.92
CA CYS A 130 -9.31 -7.49 -17.25
C CYS A 130 -9.72 -6.32 -18.12
N LYS A 131 -11.02 -6.21 -18.38
CA LYS A 131 -11.65 -5.12 -19.14
C LYS A 131 -12.50 -4.19 -18.26
N GLY A 132 -12.44 -4.42 -16.95
CA GLY A 132 -13.10 -3.60 -15.97
C GLY A 132 -12.40 -2.25 -15.76
N GLU A 133 -12.81 -1.52 -14.77
CA GLU A 133 -12.22 -0.21 -14.46
C GLU A 133 -10.75 -0.32 -14.08
N ASN A 134 -9.96 0.66 -14.55
CA ASN A 134 -8.52 0.68 -14.29
C ASN A 134 -8.06 2.12 -14.03
N PHE A 135 -7.83 2.46 -12.76
CA PHE A 135 -7.39 3.79 -12.35
C PHE A 135 -6.08 3.75 -11.57
N THR A 136 -5.32 4.82 -11.73
CA THR A 136 -4.09 5.04 -10.97
C THR A 136 -4.16 6.40 -10.28
N TYR A 137 -3.95 6.40 -8.97
CA TYR A 137 -3.97 7.57 -8.11
C TYR A 137 -2.55 8.02 -7.81
N VAL A 138 -2.29 9.32 -8.06
CA VAL A 138 -0.98 9.95 -7.86
C VAL A 138 -1.19 11.18 -6.98
N ASN A 139 -1.51 10.94 -5.71
CA ASN A 139 -1.81 11.95 -4.70
C ASN A 139 -0.77 11.96 -3.57
N GLY A 140 0.51 11.84 -3.92
CA GLY A 140 1.60 11.79 -2.93
C GLY A 140 1.40 10.67 -1.90
N ALA A 141 1.52 11.00 -0.64
CA ALA A 141 1.48 10.03 0.45
C ALA A 141 0.09 9.45 0.75
N VAL A 142 -0.96 9.94 0.11
CA VAL A 142 -2.34 9.39 0.23
C VAL A 142 -2.82 8.72 -1.07
N SER A 143 -1.88 8.38 -1.97
CA SER A 143 -2.21 7.73 -3.24
C SER A 143 -2.90 6.38 -3.04
N PHE A 144 -2.39 5.56 -2.13
CA PHE A 144 -2.98 4.25 -1.82
C PHE A 144 -4.37 4.39 -1.20
N GLU A 145 -4.53 5.29 -0.24
CA GLU A 145 -5.82 5.52 0.41
C GLU A 145 -6.84 6.13 -0.55
N SER A 146 -6.40 6.90 -1.56
CA SER A 146 -7.29 7.38 -2.64
C SER A 146 -7.85 6.21 -3.45
N ALA A 147 -7.00 5.25 -3.82
CA ALA A 147 -7.43 4.03 -4.50
C ALA A 147 -8.37 3.19 -3.63
N LEU A 148 -8.07 3.08 -2.33
CA LEU A 148 -8.88 2.33 -1.38
C LEU A 148 -10.26 2.97 -1.14
N LEU A 149 -10.30 4.30 -1.04
CA LEU A 149 -11.55 5.06 -0.90
C LEU A 149 -12.44 4.89 -2.12
N ASP A 150 -11.87 4.98 -3.33
CA ASP A 150 -12.64 4.82 -4.56
C ASP A 150 -13.23 3.41 -4.66
N ALA A 151 -12.45 2.36 -4.40
CA ALA A 151 -12.97 0.98 -4.36
C ALA A 151 -14.16 0.86 -3.40
N LYS A 152 -14.02 1.43 -2.18
CA LYS A 152 -15.09 1.41 -1.19
C LYS A 152 -16.34 2.14 -1.67
N MET A 153 -16.18 3.32 -2.23
CA MET A 153 -17.30 4.12 -2.77
C MET A 153 -18.04 3.39 -3.89
N GLN A 154 -17.32 2.78 -4.81
CA GLN A 154 -17.91 2.01 -5.91
C GLN A 154 -18.67 0.78 -5.41
N MET A 155 -18.12 0.04 -4.41
CA MET A 155 -18.80 -1.07 -3.77
C MET A 155 -20.08 -0.61 -3.04
N GLU A 156 -20.03 0.50 -2.33
CA GLU A 156 -21.20 1.06 -1.63
C GLU A 156 -22.30 1.49 -2.60
N GLN A 157 -21.92 1.98 -3.78
CA GLN A 157 -22.84 2.36 -4.86
C GLN A 157 -23.34 1.15 -5.68
N ASN A 158 -22.87 -0.06 -5.40
CA ASN A 158 -23.16 -1.30 -6.14
C ASN A 158 -22.77 -1.24 -7.62
N THR A 159 -21.73 -0.48 -7.96
CA THR A 159 -21.18 -0.44 -9.32
C THR A 159 -20.20 -1.57 -9.59
N ILE A 160 -19.51 -2.03 -8.54
CA ILE A 160 -18.61 -3.20 -8.56
C ILE A 160 -18.87 -4.11 -7.37
N ASN A 161 -18.56 -5.40 -7.51
CA ASN A 161 -18.61 -6.40 -6.44
C ASN A 161 -17.22 -6.80 -5.96
N THR A 162 -16.21 -6.68 -6.82
CA THR A 162 -14.82 -7.07 -6.55
C THR A 162 -13.87 -5.98 -7.02
N ALA A 163 -12.82 -5.72 -6.23
CA ALA A 163 -11.76 -4.81 -6.62
C ALA A 163 -10.38 -5.37 -6.23
N LEU A 164 -9.40 -5.13 -7.09
CA LEU A 164 -8.00 -5.27 -6.76
C LEU A 164 -7.44 -3.88 -6.45
N VAL A 165 -7.06 -3.64 -5.22
CA VAL A 165 -6.52 -2.35 -4.77
C VAL A 165 -5.08 -2.52 -4.34
N GLY A 166 -4.16 -1.65 -4.76
CA GLY A 166 -2.77 -1.75 -4.37
C GLY A 166 -2.04 -0.43 -4.23
N GLY A 167 -0.95 -0.47 -3.48
CA GLY A 167 0.03 0.62 -3.40
C GLY A 167 1.40 0.09 -3.83
N VAL A 168 2.10 0.86 -4.68
CA VAL A 168 3.39 0.45 -5.22
C VAL A 168 4.29 1.67 -5.42
N ASP A 169 5.52 1.59 -4.89
CA ASP A 169 6.60 2.52 -5.18
C ASP A 169 7.93 1.77 -5.29
N GLU A 170 8.82 2.28 -6.14
CA GLU A 170 10.16 1.76 -6.34
C GLU A 170 11.20 2.86 -6.19
N HIS A 171 12.42 2.47 -5.86
CA HIS A 171 13.56 3.38 -5.88
C HIS A 171 14.34 3.34 -7.17
N SER A 172 15.00 4.46 -7.43
CA SER A 172 16.04 4.56 -8.42
C SER A 172 17.22 5.36 -7.85
N PRO A 173 18.46 5.05 -8.23
CA PRO A 173 19.66 5.64 -7.62
C PRO A 173 19.72 7.16 -7.72
N HIS A 174 19.37 7.73 -8.87
CA HIS A 174 19.35 9.18 -9.08
C HIS A 174 18.26 9.87 -8.27
N THR A 175 17.08 9.30 -8.22
CA THR A 175 15.96 9.85 -7.45
C THR A 175 16.24 9.84 -5.96
N LEU A 176 16.91 8.80 -5.43
CA LEU A 176 17.35 8.76 -4.03
C LEU A 176 18.31 9.92 -3.73
N TYR A 177 19.28 10.18 -4.60
CA TYR A 177 20.17 11.31 -4.45
C TYR A 177 19.42 12.66 -4.47
N LEU A 178 18.43 12.81 -5.36
CA LEU A 178 17.61 14.02 -5.41
C LEU A 178 16.74 14.18 -4.16
N TYR A 179 16.20 13.10 -3.63
CA TYR A 179 15.43 13.12 -2.37
C TYR A 179 16.29 13.60 -1.20
N ASP A 180 17.52 13.10 -1.07
CA ASP A 180 18.46 13.57 -0.06
C ASP A 180 18.77 15.06 -0.21
N LEU A 181 18.98 15.53 -1.44
CA LEU A 181 19.26 16.94 -1.74
C LEU A 181 18.12 17.88 -1.33
N VAL A 182 16.87 17.47 -1.48
CA VAL A 182 15.67 18.28 -1.15
C VAL A 182 15.09 17.96 0.22
N GLY A 183 15.75 17.09 1.00
CA GLY A 183 15.32 16.72 2.34
C GLY A 183 14.01 15.91 2.37
N LEU A 184 13.83 15.00 1.40
CA LEU A 184 12.72 14.06 1.37
C LEU A 184 13.14 12.71 1.95
N ASP A 185 12.41 12.25 2.96
CA ASP A 185 12.64 10.99 3.66
C ASP A 185 12.00 9.79 2.94
N GLN A 186 12.28 9.61 1.66
CA GLN A 186 11.78 8.50 0.87
C GLN A 186 12.87 7.43 0.77
N LYS A 187 12.97 6.57 1.80
CA LYS A 187 14.04 5.57 1.93
C LYS A 187 13.58 4.14 1.69
N GLY A 188 12.27 3.91 1.61
CA GLY A 188 11.66 2.59 1.41
C GLY A 188 11.05 2.41 0.03
N GLU A 189 10.81 1.16 -0.33
CA GLU A 189 10.07 0.74 -1.52
C GLU A 189 9.27 -0.52 -1.22
N GLY A 190 8.26 -0.79 -2.03
CA GLY A 190 7.47 -2.00 -1.89
C GLY A 190 6.18 -1.98 -2.71
N ALA A 191 5.48 -3.10 -2.64
CA ALA A 191 4.17 -3.27 -3.22
C ALA A 191 3.28 -4.09 -2.29
N SER A 192 2.06 -3.63 -2.06
CA SER A 192 1.03 -4.39 -1.34
C SER A 192 -0.28 -4.31 -2.09
N PHE A 193 -0.91 -5.47 -2.33
CA PHE A 193 -2.19 -5.56 -3.02
C PHE A 193 -3.21 -6.31 -2.20
N PHE A 194 -4.48 -5.92 -2.39
CA PHE A 194 -5.64 -6.40 -1.66
C PHE A 194 -6.76 -6.75 -2.63
N ALA A 195 -7.29 -7.95 -2.49
CA ALA A 195 -8.49 -8.37 -3.19
C ALA A 195 -9.70 -8.11 -2.29
N LEU A 196 -10.49 -7.13 -2.67
CA LEU A 196 -11.71 -6.72 -1.97
C LEU A 196 -12.94 -7.38 -2.61
N SER A 197 -13.94 -7.68 -1.78
CA SER A 197 -15.25 -8.18 -2.22
C SER A 197 -16.36 -7.66 -1.34
N THR A 198 -17.57 -7.57 -1.89
CA THR A 198 -18.81 -7.31 -1.13
C THR A 198 -19.27 -8.50 -0.28
N GLU A 199 -18.70 -9.67 -0.52
CA GLU A 199 -18.99 -10.91 0.21
C GLU A 199 -17.79 -11.37 1.03
N ALA A 200 -18.03 -11.77 2.28
CA ALA A 200 -17.03 -12.39 3.12
C ALA A 200 -16.83 -13.86 2.75
N THR A 201 -15.60 -14.34 2.90
CA THR A 201 -15.22 -15.74 2.74
C THR A 201 -14.68 -16.29 4.07
N PRO A 202 -14.52 -17.61 4.23
CA PRO A 202 -13.89 -18.18 5.43
C PRO A 202 -12.46 -17.62 5.70
N ASN A 203 -11.78 -17.14 4.67
CA ASN A 203 -10.42 -16.58 4.74
C ASN A 203 -10.40 -15.08 4.87
N THR A 204 -11.54 -14.40 5.01
CA THR A 204 -11.61 -12.94 5.15
C THR A 204 -10.74 -12.45 6.31
N TYR A 205 -9.84 -11.53 6.03
CA TYR A 205 -8.98 -10.86 7.02
C TYR A 205 -9.80 -9.95 7.94
N GLY A 206 -10.71 -9.18 7.34
CA GLY A 206 -11.58 -8.26 8.04
C GLY A 206 -12.44 -7.42 7.08
N GLU A 207 -13.32 -6.63 7.65
CA GLU A 207 -14.14 -5.63 6.97
C GLU A 207 -13.36 -4.30 6.89
N LEU A 208 -13.26 -3.72 5.69
CA LEU A 208 -12.86 -2.34 5.49
C LEU A 208 -14.07 -1.46 5.83
N VAL A 209 -14.09 -0.93 7.05
CA VAL A 209 -15.25 -0.19 7.57
C VAL A 209 -15.34 1.19 6.96
N ASP A 210 -14.23 1.95 6.97
CA ASP A 210 -14.22 3.31 6.41
C ASP A 210 -12.81 3.78 6.05
N VAL A 211 -12.74 4.74 5.14
CA VAL A 211 -11.52 5.44 4.70
C VAL A 211 -11.80 6.93 4.66
N ALA A 212 -10.90 7.74 5.20
CA ALA A 212 -10.99 9.20 5.11
C ALA A 212 -9.62 9.83 4.86
N LEU A 213 -9.58 10.81 3.98
CA LEU A 213 -8.39 11.55 3.61
C LEU A 213 -8.55 13.02 3.99
N TYR A 214 -7.46 13.62 4.43
CA TYR A 214 -7.41 15.02 4.84
C TYR A 214 -6.09 15.65 4.39
N ASN A 215 -6.12 16.96 4.20
CA ASN A 215 -4.95 17.75 3.88
C ASN A 215 -4.82 18.93 4.85
N GLU A 216 -3.61 19.22 5.30
CA GLU A 216 -3.24 20.38 6.11
C GLU A 216 -4.12 20.61 7.36
N LEU A 217 -4.28 19.58 8.20
CA LEU A 217 -4.99 19.69 9.47
C LEU A 217 -4.09 20.19 10.60
N THR A 218 -4.55 21.15 11.40
CA THR A 218 -3.93 21.47 12.70
C THR A 218 -4.12 20.30 13.69
N PRO A 219 -3.31 20.18 14.76
CA PRO A 219 -3.49 19.12 15.76
C PRO A 219 -4.92 19.05 16.33
N GLU A 220 -5.57 20.19 16.57
CA GLU A 220 -6.95 20.24 17.04
C GLU A 220 -7.95 19.74 15.99
N GLN A 221 -7.73 20.12 14.72
CA GLN A 221 -8.54 19.65 13.60
C GLN A 221 -8.37 18.13 13.39
N GLN A 222 -7.16 17.59 13.56
CA GLN A 222 -6.91 16.14 13.49
C GLN A 222 -7.68 15.38 14.58
N GLN A 223 -7.67 15.89 15.83
CA GLN A 223 -8.44 15.27 16.92
C GLN A 223 -9.94 15.29 16.64
N LYS A 224 -10.45 16.43 16.13
CA LYS A 224 -11.85 16.55 15.73
C LYS A 224 -12.18 15.60 14.57
N ALA A 225 -11.37 15.59 13.52
CA ALA A 225 -11.55 14.71 12.36
C ALA A 225 -11.60 13.23 12.76
N LEU A 226 -10.68 12.79 13.66
CA LEU A 226 -10.69 11.43 14.18
C LEU A 226 -11.95 11.11 14.98
N LYS A 227 -12.37 12.04 15.85
CA LYS A 227 -13.60 11.87 16.64
C LYS A 227 -14.82 11.76 15.71
N ASP A 228 -14.92 12.66 14.73
CA ASP A 228 -16.01 12.66 13.75
C ASP A 228 -15.99 11.39 12.87
N PHE A 229 -14.80 10.93 12.47
CA PHE A 229 -14.61 9.68 11.72
C PHE A 229 -15.12 8.47 12.50
N LEU A 230 -14.70 8.29 13.75
CA LEU A 230 -15.15 7.15 14.57
C LEU A 230 -16.64 7.23 14.92
N SER A 231 -17.16 8.44 15.19
CA SER A 231 -18.56 8.63 15.58
C SER A 231 -19.55 8.24 14.48
N ARG A 232 -19.18 8.34 13.20
CA ARG A 232 -19.99 7.85 12.06
C ARG A 232 -20.30 6.35 12.17
N HIS A 233 -19.45 5.61 12.85
CA HIS A 233 -19.59 4.16 13.08
C HIS A 233 -20.01 3.81 14.50
N HIS A 234 -20.51 4.78 15.28
CA HIS A 234 -20.88 4.62 16.69
C HIS A 234 -19.72 4.15 17.57
N LEU A 235 -18.48 4.52 17.20
CA LEU A 235 -17.25 4.19 17.90
C LEU A 235 -16.62 5.42 18.55
N THR A 236 -15.80 5.15 19.54
CA THR A 236 -14.87 6.11 20.15
C THR A 236 -13.47 5.52 20.13
N LEU A 237 -12.46 6.30 20.46
CA LEU A 237 -11.07 5.82 20.50
C LEU A 237 -10.89 4.64 21.47
N SER A 238 -11.74 4.54 22.52
CA SER A 238 -11.69 3.42 23.48
C SER A 238 -12.09 2.06 22.88
N ASN A 239 -12.79 2.05 21.75
CA ASN A 239 -13.15 0.83 21.03
C ASN A 239 -12.04 0.32 20.11
N ILE A 240 -10.99 1.11 19.88
CA ILE A 240 -9.87 0.71 19.01
C ILE A 240 -8.88 -0.11 19.82
N ASP A 241 -8.58 -1.32 19.37
CA ASP A 241 -7.67 -2.25 20.06
C ASP A 241 -6.22 -1.97 19.71
N LEU A 242 -5.96 -1.55 18.46
CA LEU A 242 -4.62 -1.23 17.98
C LEU A 242 -4.67 -0.04 17.02
N ILE A 243 -3.71 0.87 17.17
CA ILE A 243 -3.42 1.90 16.17
C ILE A 243 -2.14 1.54 15.45
N LEU A 244 -2.20 1.45 14.13
CA LEU A 244 -1.03 1.41 13.26
C LEU A 244 -0.80 2.81 12.72
N THR A 245 0.32 3.43 13.10
CA THR A 245 0.59 4.82 12.70
C THR A 245 1.80 4.95 11.79
N GLY A 246 1.69 5.83 10.79
CA GLY A 246 2.80 6.31 9.97
C GLY A 246 3.43 7.61 10.48
N GLU A 247 2.94 8.16 11.60
CA GLU A 247 3.46 9.41 12.15
C GLU A 247 4.90 9.23 12.67
N ALA A 248 5.77 10.20 12.38
CA ALA A 248 7.14 10.21 12.87
C ALA A 248 7.21 10.59 14.36
N GLU A 249 6.32 11.45 14.82
CA GLU A 249 6.29 11.92 16.21
C GLU A 249 5.55 10.95 17.13
N ASN A 250 6.02 10.83 18.37
CA ASN A 250 5.38 10.03 19.42
C ASN A 250 4.12 10.74 19.94
N ARG A 251 3.05 10.67 19.16
CA ARG A 251 1.74 11.10 19.65
C ARG A 251 1.22 10.09 20.66
N SER A 252 0.88 10.54 21.86
CA SER A 252 0.23 9.69 22.85
C SER A 252 -1.23 9.48 22.45
N TRP A 253 -1.52 8.32 21.86
CA TRP A 253 -2.88 7.94 21.47
C TRP A 253 -3.71 7.40 22.63
N GLN A 254 -3.09 7.18 23.83
CA GLN A 254 -3.71 6.48 24.98
C GLN A 254 -4.30 5.11 24.61
N ARG A 255 -3.79 4.52 23.54
CA ARG A 255 -4.16 3.19 23.01
C ARG A 255 -2.89 2.47 22.57
N PRO A 256 -2.88 1.13 22.55
CA PRO A 256 -1.78 0.38 21.94
C PRO A 256 -1.48 0.89 20.54
N THR A 257 -0.23 1.29 20.30
CA THR A 257 0.17 1.93 19.04
C THR A 257 1.46 1.34 18.52
N LEU A 258 1.48 0.98 17.24
CA LEU A 258 2.66 0.50 16.52
C LEU A 258 2.94 1.41 15.32
N ARG A 259 4.19 1.86 15.22
CA ARG A 259 4.65 2.62 14.04
C ARG A 259 5.05 1.65 12.93
N TYR A 260 4.18 1.45 11.93
CA TYR A 260 4.44 0.51 10.84
C TYR A 260 5.65 0.91 9.96
N LYS A 261 5.96 2.20 9.84
CA LYS A 261 7.12 2.67 9.08
C LYS A 261 8.48 2.29 9.70
N THR A 262 8.49 1.86 10.97
CA THR A 262 9.69 1.23 11.56
C THR A 262 9.97 -0.18 11.01
N LEU A 263 9.03 -0.74 10.26
CA LEU A 263 9.15 -2.04 9.59
C LEU A 263 9.27 -1.89 8.06
N SER A 264 8.56 -0.92 7.48
CA SER A 264 8.51 -0.73 6.02
C SER A 264 9.50 0.31 5.49
N SER A 265 10.05 1.17 6.35
CA SER A 265 10.63 2.47 5.99
C SER A 265 9.58 3.44 5.38
N GLU A 266 10.01 4.63 4.94
CA GLU A 266 9.15 5.66 4.38
C GLU A 266 9.16 5.61 2.86
N TYR A 267 8.00 5.49 2.26
CA TYR A 267 7.72 5.70 0.83
C TYR A 267 6.25 6.11 0.66
N TYR A 268 5.89 6.71 -0.46
CA TYR A 268 4.58 7.34 -0.61
C TYR A 268 3.41 6.40 -0.32
N THR A 269 3.48 5.15 -0.74
CA THR A 269 2.43 4.15 -0.50
C THR A 269 2.73 3.20 0.66
N ALA A 270 3.59 3.59 1.61
CA ALA A 270 3.93 2.76 2.78
C ALA A 270 2.70 2.38 3.63
N SER A 271 1.63 3.15 3.58
CA SER A 271 0.36 2.81 4.23
C SER A 271 -0.28 1.53 3.71
N ALA A 272 0.02 1.12 2.48
CA ALA A 272 -0.38 -0.19 1.97
C ALA A 272 0.32 -1.34 2.73
N PHE A 273 1.60 -1.19 3.10
CA PHE A 273 2.23 -2.11 4.05
C PHE A 273 1.53 -2.08 5.41
N GLY A 274 1.18 -0.88 5.90
CA GLY A 274 0.42 -0.73 7.16
C GLY A 274 -0.91 -1.49 7.14
N LEU A 275 -1.66 -1.43 6.03
CA LEU A 275 -2.91 -2.17 5.85
C LEU A 275 -2.66 -3.68 5.78
N TRP A 276 -1.61 -4.11 5.06
CA TRP A 276 -1.22 -5.53 5.02
C TRP A 276 -0.89 -6.04 6.43
N LEU A 277 -0.12 -5.28 7.21
CA LEU A 277 0.19 -5.63 8.60
C LEU A 277 -1.08 -5.72 9.45
N ALA A 278 -2.02 -4.79 9.30
CA ALA A 278 -3.31 -4.84 9.97
C ALA A 278 -4.07 -6.14 9.66
N CYS A 279 -4.09 -6.56 8.39
CA CYS A 279 -4.69 -7.82 7.97
C CYS A 279 -4.04 -9.02 8.68
N GLN A 280 -2.70 -9.08 8.72
CA GLN A 280 -1.99 -10.16 9.42
C GLN A 280 -2.32 -10.19 10.92
N VAL A 281 -2.37 -9.02 11.57
CA VAL A 281 -2.71 -8.91 12.99
C VAL A 281 -4.16 -9.33 13.26
N LEU A 282 -5.13 -8.90 12.43
CA LEU A 282 -6.53 -9.32 12.55
C LEU A 282 -6.70 -10.82 12.36
N GLN A 283 -5.97 -11.43 11.44
CA GLN A 283 -6.06 -12.86 11.17
C GLN A 283 -5.44 -13.69 12.29
N LYS A 284 -4.19 -13.34 12.68
CA LYS A 284 -3.39 -14.12 13.62
C LYS A 284 -3.60 -13.74 15.09
N GLN A 285 -4.26 -12.61 15.36
CA GLN A 285 -4.54 -12.08 16.70
C GLN A 285 -3.26 -11.88 17.55
N THR A 286 -2.14 -11.54 16.88
CA THR A 286 -0.85 -11.29 17.51
C THR A 286 -0.11 -10.18 16.78
N LEU A 287 0.87 -9.56 17.46
CA LEU A 287 1.76 -8.55 16.90
C LEU A 287 3.09 -9.17 16.44
N PRO A 288 3.86 -8.46 15.59
CA PRO A 288 5.25 -8.83 15.35
C PRO A 288 6.02 -8.98 16.65
N ALA A 289 6.80 -10.06 16.79
CA ALA A 289 7.54 -10.38 18.01
C ALA A 289 8.49 -9.25 18.45
N ILE A 290 8.97 -8.45 17.49
CA ILE A 290 9.83 -7.29 17.77
C ILE A 290 9.09 -6.11 18.43
N CYS A 291 7.76 -6.13 18.44
CA CYS A 291 6.95 -5.10 19.07
C CYS A 291 6.78 -5.44 20.55
N GLU A 292 7.43 -4.68 21.41
CA GLU A 292 7.30 -4.81 22.88
C GLU A 292 5.95 -4.28 23.38
N LEU A 293 4.86 -4.74 22.75
CA LEU A 293 3.50 -4.27 23.02
C LEU A 293 2.59 -5.47 23.27
N THR A 294 1.91 -5.46 24.42
CA THR A 294 0.91 -6.48 24.74
C THR A 294 -0.48 -5.97 24.39
N LEU A 295 -1.22 -6.74 23.63
CA LEU A 295 -2.63 -6.45 23.30
C LEU A 295 -3.56 -7.34 24.11
N SER A 296 -4.73 -6.77 24.43
CA SER A 296 -5.87 -7.57 24.90
C SER A 296 -6.52 -8.26 23.69
N THR A 297 -6.76 -9.54 23.77
CA THR A 297 -7.48 -10.31 22.76
C THR A 297 -8.93 -10.54 23.18
N PRO A 298 -9.88 -10.61 22.25
CA PRO A 298 -9.71 -10.56 20.79
C PRO A 298 -9.53 -9.13 20.28
N ILE A 299 -8.68 -8.97 19.24
CA ILE A 299 -8.52 -7.74 18.49
C ILE A 299 -9.67 -7.63 17.50
N GLN A 300 -10.53 -6.62 17.67
CA GLN A 300 -11.73 -6.40 16.85
C GLN A 300 -11.57 -5.23 15.89
N TYR A 301 -10.98 -4.12 16.37
CA TYR A 301 -10.84 -2.89 15.59
C TYR A 301 -9.39 -2.45 15.51
N ILE A 302 -8.91 -2.25 14.29
CA ILE A 302 -7.61 -1.61 14.03
C ILE A 302 -7.86 -0.29 13.28
N LEU A 303 -7.23 0.77 13.77
CA LEU A 303 -7.18 2.06 13.10
C LEU A 303 -5.78 2.24 12.49
N LEU A 304 -5.72 2.32 11.16
CA LEU A 304 -4.52 2.75 10.46
C LEU A 304 -4.57 4.27 10.30
N VAL A 305 -3.51 4.94 10.72
CA VAL A 305 -3.31 6.38 10.60
C VAL A 305 -2.08 6.62 9.76
N ASN A 306 -2.24 7.21 8.59
CA ASN A 306 -1.10 7.67 7.81
C ASN A 306 -0.93 9.18 7.99
N SER A 307 0.31 9.63 8.04
CA SER A 307 0.67 11.04 8.03
C SER A 307 2.00 11.22 7.30
N TYR A 308 2.07 12.24 6.48
CA TYR A 308 3.28 12.62 5.78
C TYR A 308 3.53 14.12 5.89
N ARG A 309 4.67 14.48 6.53
CA ARG A 309 5.15 15.85 6.69
C ARG A 309 4.13 16.85 7.26
N GLY A 310 3.18 16.35 8.06
CA GLY A 310 2.13 17.19 8.66
C GLY A 310 1.10 17.76 7.66
N LYS A 311 1.15 17.35 6.40
CA LYS A 311 0.24 17.84 5.34
C LYS A 311 -0.81 16.83 4.97
N ASP A 312 -0.42 15.60 4.65
CA ASP A 312 -1.31 14.55 4.22
C ASP A 312 -1.67 13.67 5.41
N PHE A 313 -2.96 13.42 5.61
CA PHE A 313 -3.48 12.56 6.66
C PHE A 313 -4.52 11.61 6.11
N SER A 314 -4.54 10.40 6.62
CA SER A 314 -5.62 9.47 6.36
C SER A 314 -5.96 8.64 7.59
N PHE A 315 -7.22 8.19 7.63
CA PHE A 315 -7.71 7.20 8.57
C PHE A 315 -8.31 6.04 7.79
N VAL A 316 -7.90 4.81 8.12
CA VAL A 316 -8.52 3.60 7.62
C VAL A 316 -8.97 2.76 8.81
N LEU A 317 -10.24 2.42 8.87
CA LEU A 317 -10.82 1.63 9.94
C LEU A 317 -11.11 0.22 9.46
N LEU A 318 -10.55 -0.75 10.19
CA LEU A 318 -10.75 -2.17 9.95
C LEU A 318 -11.48 -2.82 11.12
N LYS A 319 -12.29 -3.84 10.81
CA LYS A 319 -12.98 -4.67 11.78
C LYS A 319 -12.78 -6.15 11.46
N LYS A 320 -12.52 -6.97 12.51
CA LYS A 320 -12.49 -8.44 12.41
C LYS A 320 -13.83 -9.01 12.02
#